data_0346bc75e79fc2204fe0f97b0a3c998e
#
_entry.id   0346bc75e79fc2204fe0f97b0a3c998e
#
_cell.length_a   1.000
_cell.length_b   1.000
_cell.length_c   1.000
_cell.angle_alpha   90.00
_cell.angle_beta   90.00
_cell.angle_gamma   90.00
#
_symmetry.space_group_name_H-M   'P 1'
#
loop_
_entity.id
_entity.type
_entity.pdbx_description
1 polymer ?
#
loop_
_entity_poly.entity_id
_entity_poly.type
_entity_poly.pdbx_seq_one_letter_code
_entity_poly.pdbx_strand_id
1 'polypeptide(L)'
;FDFRYTDEQVIDATIEVFNSVCDVIPENVIVLFENLWWPGLRLVRPEIVDRLFCGVKKHAVGIMLDTGHLLNTNAALNNENDGIEFICKTVENLGMYKNYIKGTHLSCSLSGAYQKQSLEKRHTDTSMMTIMKHITSIDQHRIFKEAGLKKLIDCLQPDYLVHELFYDNLAELSGLVKMQQKLLRK
;
A
#
# COMPACT_ATOMS: atom_id res chain seq x y z
N PHE A 1 -7.04 -12.23 10.25
CA PHE A 1 -5.61 -12.39 10.04
C PHE A 1 -4.92 -12.84 11.32
N ASP A 2 -3.86 -13.61 11.19
CA ASP A 2 -3.08 -14.10 12.32
C ASP A 2 -1.97 -13.10 12.64
N PHE A 3 -2.13 -12.36 13.72
CA PHE A 3 -1.16 -11.35 14.18
C PHE A 3 -0.09 -11.93 15.14
N ARG A 4 0.19 -13.23 15.06
CA ARG A 4 1.22 -13.88 15.91
C ARG A 4 2.64 -13.48 15.53
N TYR A 5 2.85 -12.95 14.33
CA TYR A 5 4.18 -12.55 13.85
C TYR A 5 4.38 -11.05 14.01
N THR A 6 5.61 -10.65 14.37
CA THR A 6 6.02 -9.25 14.41
C THR A 6 6.44 -8.76 13.02
N ASP A 7 6.52 -7.43 12.85
CA ASP A 7 7.03 -6.83 11.60
C ASP A 7 8.45 -7.34 11.29
N GLU A 8 9.31 -7.44 12.30
CA GLU A 8 10.70 -7.90 12.17
C GLU A 8 10.77 -9.34 11.68
N GLN A 9 9.96 -10.24 12.24
CA GLN A 9 9.93 -11.65 11.83
C GLN A 9 9.49 -11.80 10.38
N VAL A 10 8.49 -11.03 9.93
CA VAL A 10 8.01 -11.09 8.53
C VAL A 10 9.05 -10.50 7.58
N ILE A 11 9.69 -9.38 7.96
CA ILE A 11 10.77 -8.79 7.15
C ILE A 11 11.95 -9.75 7.01
N ASP A 12 12.37 -10.42 8.09
CA ASP A 12 13.47 -11.39 8.02
C ASP A 12 13.13 -12.55 7.09
N ALA A 13 11.91 -13.09 7.18
CA ALA A 13 11.44 -14.13 6.26
C ALA A 13 11.38 -13.61 4.80
N THR A 14 10.95 -12.36 4.59
CA THR A 14 10.93 -11.73 3.26
C THR A 14 12.34 -11.60 2.69
N ILE A 15 13.31 -11.16 3.50
CA ILE A 15 14.73 -11.07 3.11
C ILE A 15 15.28 -12.44 2.73
N GLU A 16 15.02 -13.47 3.54
CA GLU A 16 15.47 -14.84 3.29
C GLU A 16 14.92 -15.36 1.96
N VAL A 17 13.60 -15.28 1.75
CA VAL A 17 12.93 -15.71 0.52
C VAL A 17 13.47 -14.93 -0.68
N PHE A 18 13.55 -13.60 -0.59
CA PHE A 18 14.05 -12.78 -1.69
C PHE A 18 15.49 -13.13 -2.05
N ASN A 19 16.38 -13.25 -1.06
CA ASN A 19 17.78 -13.58 -1.27
C ASN A 19 17.99 -14.98 -1.84
N SER A 20 17.03 -15.89 -1.67
CA SER A 20 17.10 -17.23 -2.26
C SER A 20 16.82 -17.24 -3.76
N VAL A 21 16.16 -16.22 -4.29
CA VAL A 21 15.75 -16.11 -5.70
C VAL A 21 16.32 -14.91 -6.44
N CYS A 22 16.96 -13.96 -5.76
CA CYS A 22 17.38 -12.70 -6.37
C CYS A 22 18.41 -12.88 -7.50
N ASP A 23 19.20 -13.93 -7.50
CA ASP A 23 20.23 -14.19 -8.52
C ASP A 23 19.66 -14.50 -9.91
N VAL A 24 18.38 -14.94 -10.00
CA VAL A 24 17.71 -15.15 -11.29
C VAL A 24 17.05 -13.89 -11.85
N ILE A 25 17.02 -12.80 -11.08
CA ILE A 25 16.45 -11.53 -11.50
C ILE A 25 17.53 -10.74 -12.26
N PRO A 26 17.29 -10.34 -13.53
CA PRO A 26 18.26 -9.57 -14.30
C PRO A 26 18.73 -8.30 -13.58
N GLU A 27 20.00 -7.93 -13.75
CA GLU A 27 20.59 -6.77 -13.05
C GLU A 27 19.91 -5.43 -13.40
N ASN A 28 19.37 -5.32 -14.63
CA ASN A 28 18.66 -4.12 -15.09
C ASN A 28 17.20 -4.02 -14.60
N VAL A 29 16.74 -4.98 -13.80
CA VAL A 29 15.39 -4.97 -13.21
C VAL A 29 15.44 -4.40 -11.79
N ILE A 30 14.66 -3.37 -11.55
CA ILE A 30 14.42 -2.83 -10.20
C ILE A 30 13.29 -3.63 -9.56
N VAL A 31 13.52 -4.15 -8.35
CA VAL A 31 12.48 -4.84 -7.59
C VAL A 31 11.87 -3.86 -6.59
N LEU A 32 10.55 -3.73 -6.63
CA LEU A 32 9.83 -2.87 -5.71
C LEU A 32 9.10 -3.72 -4.68
N PHE A 33 9.37 -3.48 -3.40
CA PHE A 33 8.62 -4.07 -2.30
C PHE A 33 7.38 -3.23 -2.05
N GLU A 34 6.23 -3.89 -2.05
CA GLU A 34 4.96 -3.23 -1.81
C GLU A 34 4.60 -3.25 -0.32
N ASN A 35 4.10 -2.13 0.20
CA ASN A 35 3.58 -2.09 1.56
C ASN A 35 2.19 -2.74 1.63
N LEU A 36 1.96 -3.48 2.72
CA LEU A 36 0.68 -4.12 3.02
C LEU A 36 0.05 -3.47 4.27
N TRP A 37 -1.23 -3.77 4.56
CA TRP A 37 -1.90 -3.23 5.76
C TRP A 37 -1.79 -4.12 7.00
N TRP A 38 -1.42 -5.39 6.85
CA TRP A 38 -1.18 -6.30 7.98
C TRP A 38 0.27 -6.26 8.45
N PRO A 39 0.56 -6.71 9.69
CA PRO A 39 1.91 -6.74 10.21
C PRO A 39 2.90 -7.48 9.30
N GLY A 40 4.07 -6.88 9.14
CA GLY A 40 5.17 -7.42 8.37
C GLY A 40 5.68 -6.44 7.32
N LEU A 41 4.98 -6.26 6.22
CA LEU A 41 5.40 -5.38 5.12
C LEU A 41 4.70 -4.02 5.12
N ARG A 42 4.31 -3.47 6.28
CA ARG A 42 3.66 -2.15 6.32
C ARG A 42 4.57 -1.02 5.85
N LEU A 43 5.89 -1.17 5.97
CA LEU A 43 6.92 -0.23 5.53
C LEU A 43 6.70 1.22 6.01
N VAL A 44 6.03 1.40 7.17
CA VAL A 44 5.69 2.71 7.74
C VAL A 44 6.70 3.23 8.77
N ARG A 45 7.66 2.39 9.16
CA ARG A 45 8.71 2.70 10.13
C ARG A 45 10.08 2.66 9.47
N PRO A 46 10.91 3.71 9.63
CA PRO A 46 12.24 3.78 9.00
C PRO A 46 13.13 2.58 9.33
N GLU A 47 13.10 2.11 10.58
CA GLU A 47 13.92 0.98 11.04
C GLU A 47 13.55 -0.36 10.38
N ILE A 48 12.29 -0.53 9.99
CA ILE A 48 11.82 -1.73 9.25
C ILE A 48 12.28 -1.65 7.79
N VAL A 49 12.20 -0.47 7.19
CA VAL A 49 12.68 -0.24 5.81
C VAL A 49 14.20 -0.41 5.75
N ASP A 50 14.93 0.13 6.74
CA ASP A 50 16.38 -0.06 6.88
C ASP A 50 16.74 -1.54 6.95
N ARG A 51 16.07 -2.30 7.83
CA ARG A 51 16.28 -3.73 7.99
C ARG A 51 16.09 -4.49 6.68
N LEU A 52 15.02 -4.17 5.93
CA LEU A 52 14.75 -4.78 4.63
C LEU A 52 15.89 -4.48 3.65
N PHE A 53 16.23 -3.21 3.47
CA PHE A 53 17.20 -2.80 2.45
C PHE A 53 18.64 -3.19 2.78
N CYS A 54 19.00 -3.22 4.07
CA CYS A 54 20.30 -3.75 4.50
C CYS A 54 20.39 -5.28 4.38
N GLY A 55 19.26 -5.97 4.46
CA GLY A 55 19.22 -7.44 4.40
C GLY A 55 19.19 -8.02 3.01
N VAL A 56 18.67 -7.30 2.00
CA VAL A 56 18.57 -7.81 0.63
C VAL A 56 19.90 -7.70 -0.11
N LYS A 57 20.28 -8.75 -0.86
CA LYS A 57 21.54 -8.80 -1.60
C LYS A 57 21.52 -7.97 -2.88
N LYS A 58 20.34 -7.74 -3.45
CA LYS A 58 20.18 -6.99 -4.70
C LYS A 58 20.19 -5.49 -4.41
N HIS A 59 21.01 -4.71 -5.16
CA HIS A 59 21.12 -3.28 -4.97
C HIS A 59 20.01 -2.45 -5.67
N ALA A 60 19.45 -2.95 -6.78
CA ALA A 60 18.36 -2.28 -7.51
C ALA A 60 17.01 -2.64 -6.89
N VAL A 61 16.70 -2.07 -5.71
CA VAL A 61 15.45 -2.27 -4.99
C VAL A 61 14.81 -0.91 -4.64
N GLY A 62 13.51 -0.92 -4.41
CA GLY A 62 12.74 0.25 -4.01
C GLY A 62 11.42 -0.13 -3.34
N ILE A 63 10.55 0.84 -3.18
CA ILE A 63 9.21 0.69 -2.62
C ILE A 63 8.18 0.98 -3.70
N MET A 64 7.20 0.09 -3.83
CA MET A 64 5.90 0.38 -4.42
C MET A 64 4.98 0.80 -3.28
N LEU A 65 4.63 2.08 -3.21
CA LEU A 65 3.73 2.56 -2.18
C LEU A 65 2.29 2.38 -2.62
N ASP A 66 1.58 1.43 -2.02
CA ASP A 66 0.13 1.34 -2.15
C ASP A 66 -0.54 2.27 -1.14
N THR A 67 -1.27 3.25 -1.67
CA THR A 67 -1.94 4.26 -0.85
C THR A 67 -3.16 3.70 -0.14
N GLY A 68 -3.89 2.77 -0.75
CA GLY A 68 -5.04 2.08 -0.13
C GLY A 68 -4.61 1.20 1.04
N HIS A 69 -3.54 0.43 0.85
CA HIS A 69 -2.94 -0.38 1.91
C HIS A 69 -2.47 0.50 3.08
N LEU A 70 -1.81 1.62 2.78
CA LEU A 70 -1.35 2.51 3.84
C LEU A 70 -2.52 3.12 4.62
N LEU A 71 -3.58 3.56 3.94
CA LEU A 71 -4.80 4.06 4.60
C LEU A 71 -5.42 3.02 5.53
N ASN A 72 -5.41 1.74 5.13
CA ASN A 72 -5.95 0.63 5.92
C ASN A 72 -5.17 0.35 7.22
N THR A 73 -3.94 0.89 7.37
CA THR A 73 -3.18 0.78 8.64
C THR A 73 -3.73 1.69 9.74
N ASN A 74 -4.58 2.67 9.39
CA ASN A 74 -5.15 3.62 10.34
C ASN A 74 -6.70 3.62 10.31
N ALA A 75 -7.31 2.80 11.15
CA ALA A 75 -8.76 2.66 11.25
C ALA A 75 -9.48 3.92 11.83
N ALA A 76 -8.77 4.99 12.18
CA ALA A 76 -9.37 6.24 12.65
C ALA A 76 -9.68 7.23 11.51
N LEU A 77 -9.17 6.97 10.30
CA LEU A 77 -9.42 7.83 9.14
C LEU A 77 -10.89 7.77 8.70
N ASN A 78 -11.50 8.94 8.49
CA ASN A 78 -12.92 9.04 8.14
C ASN A 78 -13.18 9.76 6.81
N ASN A 79 -12.19 10.47 6.27
CA ASN A 79 -12.29 11.19 5.00
C ASN A 79 -10.97 11.19 4.24
N GLU A 80 -11.03 11.53 2.96
CA GLU A 80 -9.87 11.49 2.06
C GLU A 80 -8.81 12.53 2.41
N ASN A 81 -9.18 13.71 2.88
CA ASN A 81 -8.21 14.76 3.23
C ASN A 81 -7.34 14.35 4.42
N ASP A 82 -7.94 13.80 5.48
CA ASP A 82 -7.20 13.23 6.62
C ASP A 82 -6.31 12.06 6.14
N GLY A 83 -6.81 11.25 5.20
CA GLY A 83 -6.07 10.16 4.58
C GLY A 83 -4.83 10.65 3.82
N ILE A 84 -4.97 11.68 3.01
CA ILE A 84 -3.87 12.29 2.26
C ILE A 84 -2.82 12.86 3.22
N GLU A 85 -3.25 13.57 4.27
CA GLU A 85 -2.33 14.08 5.28
C GLU A 85 -1.60 12.97 6.02
N PHE A 86 -2.30 11.89 6.36
CA PHE A 86 -1.71 10.71 6.99
C PHE A 86 -0.64 10.06 6.10
N ILE A 87 -0.91 9.87 4.81
CA ILE A 87 0.06 9.31 3.87
C ILE A 87 1.29 10.23 3.79
N CYS A 88 1.10 11.52 3.53
CA CYS A 88 2.22 12.48 3.43
C CYS A 88 3.08 12.48 4.69
N LYS A 89 2.45 12.54 5.88
CA LYS A 89 3.18 12.51 7.15
C LYS A 89 3.95 11.20 7.35
N THR A 90 3.35 10.06 6.98
CA THR A 90 4.01 8.76 7.09
C THR A 90 5.25 8.71 6.20
N VAL A 91 5.12 9.17 4.94
CA VAL A 91 6.23 9.21 3.98
C VAL A 91 7.34 10.16 4.43
N GLU A 92 6.98 11.34 4.95
CA GLU A 92 7.96 12.28 5.53
C GLU A 92 8.72 11.65 6.71
N ASN A 93 8.04 10.90 7.56
CA ASN A 93 8.65 10.20 8.70
C ASN A 93 9.64 9.08 8.28
N LEU A 94 9.55 8.58 7.05
CA LEU A 94 10.54 7.64 6.51
C LEU A 94 11.93 8.28 6.31
N GLY A 95 12.03 9.61 6.38
CA GLY A 95 13.30 10.32 6.23
C GLY A 95 13.95 10.06 4.89
N MET A 96 15.20 9.58 4.88
CA MET A 96 15.92 9.29 3.64
C MET A 96 15.28 8.17 2.80
N TYR A 97 14.54 7.25 3.43
CA TYR A 97 13.93 6.11 2.76
C TYR A 97 12.77 6.50 1.84
N LYS A 98 12.19 7.70 1.98
CA LYS A 98 11.20 8.20 1.02
C LYS A 98 11.73 8.23 -0.42
N ASN A 99 13.03 8.41 -0.62
CA ASN A 99 13.66 8.44 -1.94
C ASN A 99 13.68 7.06 -2.63
N TYR A 100 13.38 6.00 -1.87
CA TYR A 100 13.23 4.64 -2.39
C TYR A 100 11.80 4.34 -2.87
N ILE A 101 10.84 5.24 -2.64
CA ILE A 101 9.50 5.12 -3.24
C ILE A 101 9.63 5.44 -4.73
N LYS A 102 9.58 4.41 -5.56
CA LYS A 102 9.72 4.52 -7.01
C LYS A 102 8.37 4.45 -7.71
N GLY A 103 7.47 3.65 -7.17
CA GLY A 103 6.13 3.49 -7.71
C GLY A 103 5.05 3.76 -6.68
N THR A 104 3.86 4.09 -7.17
CA THR A 104 2.67 4.24 -6.33
C THR A 104 1.51 3.50 -6.98
N HIS A 105 0.90 2.58 -6.24
CA HIS A 105 -0.44 2.08 -6.50
C HIS A 105 -1.42 3.11 -5.91
N LEU A 106 -2.16 3.78 -6.78
CA LEU A 106 -3.06 4.86 -6.40
C LEU A 106 -4.48 4.35 -6.26
N SER A 107 -4.88 4.10 -5.04
CA SER A 107 -6.24 3.73 -4.65
C SER A 107 -6.62 4.35 -3.30
N CYS A 108 -7.91 4.48 -3.04
CA CYS A 108 -8.45 4.98 -1.77
C CYS A 108 -9.22 3.87 -1.05
N SER A 109 -8.79 3.50 0.15
CA SER A 109 -9.42 2.48 1.00
C SER A 109 -9.65 3.04 2.40
N LEU A 110 -10.80 3.67 2.64
CA LEU A 110 -11.20 4.19 3.95
C LEU A 110 -12.11 3.19 4.66
N SER A 111 -11.55 2.09 5.13
CA SER A 111 -12.29 0.95 5.66
C SER A 111 -12.38 0.90 7.19
N GLY A 112 -11.93 1.96 7.89
CA GLY A 112 -11.79 1.94 9.36
C GLY A 112 -13.06 1.54 10.11
N ALA A 113 -14.24 2.01 9.68
CA ALA A 113 -15.52 1.63 10.28
C ALA A 113 -15.79 0.12 10.13
N TYR A 114 -15.55 -0.43 8.93
CA TYR A 114 -15.68 -1.86 8.67
C TYR A 114 -14.69 -2.69 9.48
N GLN A 115 -13.44 -2.27 9.56
CA GLN A 115 -12.40 -2.95 10.33
C GLN A 115 -12.80 -3.06 11.81
N LYS A 116 -13.22 -1.95 12.45
CA LYS A 116 -13.70 -1.93 13.84
C LYS A 116 -14.87 -2.88 14.06
N GLN A 117 -15.89 -2.81 13.18
CA GLN A 117 -17.05 -3.70 13.27
C GLN A 117 -16.67 -5.18 13.08
N SER A 118 -15.72 -5.46 12.20
CA SER A 118 -15.25 -6.83 11.92
C SER A 118 -14.51 -7.46 13.09
N LEU A 119 -13.75 -6.67 13.87
CA LEU A 119 -13.07 -7.15 15.07
C LEU A 119 -14.04 -7.59 16.18
N GLU A 120 -15.24 -7.00 16.24
CA GLU A 120 -16.27 -7.34 17.20
C GLU A 120 -17.04 -8.62 16.83
N LYS A 121 -16.97 -9.03 15.57
CA LYS A 121 -17.70 -10.19 15.04
C LYS A 121 -16.78 -11.41 14.96
N ARG A 122 -17.17 -12.52 15.59
CA ARG A 122 -16.56 -13.82 15.31
C ARG A 122 -17.00 -14.28 13.91
N HIS A 123 -16.06 -14.33 12.98
CA HIS A 123 -16.29 -14.94 11.68
C HIS A 123 -16.23 -16.47 11.82
N THR A 124 -17.38 -17.14 11.73
CA THR A 124 -17.48 -18.61 11.78
C THR A 124 -17.41 -19.24 10.39
N ASP A 125 -17.77 -18.47 9.35
CA ASP A 125 -17.68 -18.90 7.95
C ASP A 125 -16.31 -18.58 7.36
N THR A 126 -15.57 -19.64 7.05
CA THR A 126 -14.24 -19.58 6.40
C THR A 126 -14.27 -19.95 4.92
N SER A 127 -15.46 -19.88 4.28
CA SER A 127 -15.56 -20.08 2.84
C SER A 127 -14.71 -19.05 2.10
N MET A 128 -14.16 -19.43 0.95
CA MET A 128 -13.37 -18.53 0.09
C MET A 128 -14.13 -17.25 -0.24
N MET A 129 -15.45 -17.37 -0.50
CA MET A 129 -16.30 -16.21 -0.81
C MET A 129 -16.36 -15.22 0.37
N THR A 130 -16.51 -15.70 1.60
CA THR A 130 -16.53 -14.87 2.81
C THR A 130 -15.17 -14.21 3.05
N ILE A 131 -14.08 -14.95 2.85
CA ILE A 131 -12.72 -14.42 2.97
C ILE A 131 -12.49 -13.31 1.93
N MET A 132 -12.80 -13.54 0.66
CA MET A 132 -12.65 -12.55 -0.40
C MET A 132 -13.50 -11.30 -0.14
N LYS A 133 -14.76 -11.47 0.29
CA LYS A 133 -15.61 -10.34 0.68
C LYS A 133 -15.02 -9.55 1.84
N HIS A 134 -14.42 -10.21 2.81
CA HIS A 134 -13.76 -9.56 3.93
C HIS A 134 -12.54 -8.74 3.44
N ILE A 135 -11.67 -9.34 2.63
CA ILE A 135 -10.49 -8.67 2.07
C ILE A 135 -10.93 -7.42 1.27
N THR A 136 -11.85 -7.57 0.32
CA THR A 136 -12.29 -6.45 -0.55
C THR A 136 -13.10 -5.38 0.20
N SER A 137 -13.63 -5.70 1.39
CA SER A 137 -14.27 -4.70 2.26
C SER A 137 -13.26 -3.85 3.02
N ILE A 138 -12.04 -4.36 3.23
CA ILE A 138 -10.93 -3.61 3.81
C ILE A 138 -10.20 -2.88 2.68
N ASP A 139 -9.74 -3.60 1.70
CA ASP A 139 -8.99 -3.09 0.58
C ASP A 139 -9.93 -2.78 -0.58
N GLN A 140 -10.39 -1.52 -0.62
CA GLN A 140 -11.55 -1.12 -1.41
C GLN A 140 -11.22 -0.71 -2.84
N HIS A 141 -9.97 -0.40 -3.15
CA HIS A 141 -9.48 0.02 -4.47
C HIS A 141 -10.39 1.06 -5.17
N ARG A 142 -10.82 2.09 -4.42
CA ARG A 142 -11.65 3.19 -4.94
C ARG A 142 -10.80 4.31 -5.48
N ILE A 143 -11.40 5.19 -6.29
CA ILE A 143 -10.76 6.45 -6.69
C ILE A 143 -10.74 7.43 -5.52
N PHE A 144 -9.70 8.29 -5.48
CA PHE A 144 -9.78 9.55 -4.75
C PHE A 144 -10.71 10.52 -5.48
N LYS A 145 -11.47 11.31 -4.73
CA LYS A 145 -12.43 12.29 -5.24
C LYS A 145 -12.09 13.71 -4.84
N GLU A 146 -11.26 13.87 -3.81
CA GLU A 146 -10.90 15.17 -3.27
C GLU A 146 -9.78 15.86 -4.06
N ALA A 147 -9.83 17.18 -4.12
CA ALA A 147 -8.83 18.00 -4.81
C ALA A 147 -7.42 17.90 -4.20
N GLY A 148 -7.32 17.42 -2.95
CA GLY A 148 -6.03 17.16 -2.28
C GLY A 148 -5.16 16.08 -2.93
N LEU A 149 -5.69 15.33 -3.90
CA LEU A 149 -4.94 14.27 -4.58
C LEU A 149 -3.65 14.78 -5.24
N LYS A 150 -3.66 15.99 -5.82
CA LYS A 150 -2.44 16.58 -6.38
C LYS A 150 -1.36 16.78 -5.32
N LYS A 151 -1.72 17.29 -4.12
CA LYS A 151 -0.80 17.44 -2.99
C LYS A 151 -0.16 16.09 -2.60
N LEU A 152 -0.95 15.01 -2.65
CA LEU A 152 -0.44 13.67 -2.39
C LEU A 152 0.67 13.30 -3.38
N ILE A 153 0.43 13.46 -4.68
CA ILE A 153 1.42 13.11 -5.70
C ILE A 153 2.64 14.02 -5.64
N ASP A 154 2.45 15.32 -5.38
CA ASP A 154 3.56 16.26 -5.16
C ASP A 154 4.41 15.88 -3.93
N CYS A 155 3.80 15.28 -2.91
CA CYS A 155 4.49 14.75 -1.73
C CYS A 155 5.28 13.46 -2.05
N LEU A 156 4.67 12.53 -2.80
CA LEU A 156 5.25 11.22 -3.09
C LEU A 156 6.32 11.28 -4.19
N GLN A 157 6.10 12.08 -5.23
CA GLN A 157 6.96 12.21 -6.42
C GLN A 157 7.39 10.85 -7.02
N PRO A 158 6.46 9.91 -7.27
CA PRO A 158 6.81 8.60 -7.76
C PRO A 158 7.29 8.65 -9.22
N ASP A 159 8.23 7.75 -9.60
CA ASP A 159 8.64 7.56 -10.99
C ASP A 159 7.53 6.89 -11.81
N TYR A 160 6.69 6.06 -11.14
CA TYR A 160 5.61 5.29 -11.75
C TYR A 160 4.31 5.47 -10.96
N LEU A 161 3.20 5.72 -11.66
CA LEU A 161 1.87 5.81 -11.08
C LEU A 161 0.95 4.77 -11.72
N VAL A 162 0.42 3.87 -10.91
CA VAL A 162 -0.54 2.84 -11.33
C VAL A 162 -1.88 3.14 -10.67
N HIS A 163 -2.94 3.28 -11.47
CA HIS A 163 -4.31 3.35 -10.95
C HIS A 163 -4.79 1.94 -10.64
N GLU A 164 -4.75 1.55 -9.38
CA GLU A 164 -5.17 0.24 -8.92
C GLU A 164 -6.61 0.29 -8.40
N LEU A 165 -7.55 -0.04 -9.27
CA LEU A 165 -8.97 0.20 -9.05
C LEU A 165 -9.79 -1.07 -9.30
N PHE A 166 -10.84 -1.31 -8.51
CA PHE A 166 -11.87 -2.27 -8.85
C PHE A 166 -12.82 -1.69 -9.90
N TYR A 167 -13.18 -2.50 -10.86
CA TYR A 167 -14.08 -2.13 -11.96
C TYR A 167 -14.80 -3.36 -12.51
N ASP A 168 -15.99 -3.16 -13.06
CA ASP A 168 -16.79 -4.24 -13.69
C ASP A 168 -16.43 -4.45 -15.17
N ASN A 169 -15.95 -3.38 -15.85
CA ASN A 169 -15.59 -3.43 -17.27
C ASN A 169 -14.59 -2.31 -17.63
N LEU A 170 -13.96 -2.44 -18.81
CA LEU A 170 -12.93 -1.50 -19.26
C LEU A 170 -13.44 -0.07 -19.50
N ALA A 171 -14.72 0.11 -19.85
CA ALA A 171 -15.29 1.45 -20.03
C ALA A 171 -15.39 2.18 -18.68
N GLU A 172 -15.80 1.47 -17.63
CA GLU A 172 -15.80 1.98 -16.26
C GLU A 172 -14.39 2.32 -15.79
N LEU A 173 -13.42 1.40 -15.94
CA LEU A 173 -12.02 1.67 -15.60
C LEU A 173 -11.51 2.94 -16.28
N SER A 174 -11.76 3.09 -17.60
CA SER A 174 -11.38 4.29 -18.35
C SER A 174 -12.02 5.56 -17.76
N GLY A 175 -13.26 5.49 -17.31
CA GLY A 175 -13.98 6.59 -16.65
C GLY A 175 -13.33 6.96 -15.31
N LEU A 176 -13.08 5.96 -14.46
CA LEU A 176 -12.46 6.15 -13.14
C LEU A 176 -11.05 6.74 -13.24
N VAL A 177 -10.21 6.22 -14.14
CA VAL A 177 -8.86 6.75 -14.40
C VAL A 177 -8.93 8.20 -14.87
N LYS A 178 -9.84 8.55 -15.81
CA LYS A 178 -10.01 9.94 -16.27
C LYS A 178 -10.43 10.88 -15.13
N MET A 179 -11.26 10.41 -14.21
CA MET A 179 -11.65 11.20 -13.02
C MET A 179 -10.44 11.52 -12.14
N GLN A 180 -9.64 10.52 -11.78
CA GLN A 180 -8.42 10.74 -10.99
C GLN A 180 -7.42 11.65 -11.73
N GLN A 181 -7.20 11.44 -13.04
CA GLN A 181 -6.31 12.28 -13.84
C GLN A 181 -6.72 13.76 -13.87
N LYS A 182 -8.03 14.07 -13.84
CA LYS A 182 -8.50 15.47 -13.74
C LYS A 182 -8.11 16.12 -12.41
N LEU A 183 -8.10 15.36 -11.31
CA LEU A 183 -7.68 15.86 -9.99
C LEU A 183 -6.17 16.08 -9.94
N LEU A 184 -5.38 15.26 -10.61
CA LEU A 184 -3.92 15.39 -10.68
C LEU A 184 -3.46 16.61 -11.48
N ARG A 185 -4.31 17.15 -12.37
CA ARG A 185 -3.98 18.33 -13.23
C ARG A 185 -4.39 19.67 -12.62
N LYS A 186 -5.15 19.66 -11.53
CA LYS A 186 -5.57 20.87 -10.80
C LYS A 186 -4.52 21.31 -9.79
#